data_b01b83b2a08c4aa6affa5ae387e9c036
#
_entry.id   b01b83b2a08c4aa6affa5ae387e9c036
#
_cell.length_a   1.000
_cell.length_b   1.000
_cell.length_c   1.000
_cell.angle_alpha   90.00
_cell.angle_beta   90.00
_cell.angle_gamma   90.00
#
_symmetry.space_group_name_H-M   'P 1'
#
loop_
_entity.id
_entity.type
_entity.pdbx_description
1 polymer ?
#
loop_
_entity_poly.entity_id
_entity_poly.type
_entity_poly.pdbx_seq_one_letter_code
_entity_poly.pdbx_strand_id
1 'polypeptide(L)'
;VRGTGWLGNTIRFGLRMRYRSNEDRALAHWSHAGIIVNAQGHLIEVVPRGVVLNRLENYRAQEYHYVYLDLSAADRAKASSYAYSCLRQKYDRLGFVLLTLAVLTGAWFEVPDRGRQGCVALIVRALQRAGVSFARRPTDMTPADLARNFGVMP
;
A
#
# COMPACT_ATOMS: atom_id res chain seq x y z
N VAL A 1 5.65 2.01 4.74
CA VAL A 1 5.55 2.25 6.21
C VAL A 1 5.53 0.94 6.97
N ARG A 2 6.19 0.91 8.12
CA ARG A 2 6.13 -0.18 9.08
C ARG A 2 4.95 0.04 10.03
N GLY A 3 3.82 -0.63 9.78
CA GLY A 3 2.68 -0.59 10.70
C GLY A 3 3.00 -1.27 12.04
N THR A 4 2.79 -0.58 13.15
CA THR A 4 3.10 -1.07 14.51
C THR A 4 1.91 -1.77 15.18
N GLY A 5 0.69 -1.63 14.64
CA GLY A 5 -0.51 -2.27 15.16
C GLY A 5 -0.59 -3.77 14.88
N TRP A 6 -1.55 -4.47 15.53
CA TRP A 6 -1.78 -5.90 15.35
C TRP A 6 -1.99 -6.29 13.88
N LEU A 7 -2.66 -5.46 13.09
CA LEU A 7 -2.89 -5.65 11.66
C LEU A 7 -1.56 -5.68 10.88
N GLY A 8 -0.67 -4.71 11.13
CA GLY A 8 0.66 -4.68 10.53
C GLY A 8 1.51 -5.88 10.93
N ASN A 9 1.39 -6.35 12.17
CA ASN A 9 2.08 -7.55 12.64
C ASN A 9 1.58 -8.81 11.92
N THR A 10 0.28 -8.95 11.73
CA THR A 10 -0.33 -10.09 11.01
C THR A 10 0.11 -10.13 9.55
N ILE A 11 0.11 -8.98 8.87
CA ILE A 11 0.61 -8.88 7.48
C ILE A 11 2.07 -9.31 7.41
N ARG A 12 2.92 -8.79 8.30
CA ARG A 12 4.36 -9.13 8.30
C ARG A 12 4.61 -10.61 8.58
N PHE A 13 3.89 -11.17 9.53
CA PHE A 13 3.99 -12.60 9.84
C PHE A 13 3.61 -13.46 8.63
N GLY A 14 2.46 -13.19 8.00
CA GLY A 14 2.02 -13.91 6.82
C GLY A 14 3.00 -13.79 5.65
N LEU A 15 3.52 -12.58 5.37
CA LEU A 15 4.51 -12.38 4.31
C LEU A 15 5.81 -13.14 4.58
N ARG A 16 6.30 -13.17 5.84
CA ARG A 16 7.49 -13.94 6.21
C ARG A 16 7.32 -15.45 6.03
N MET A 17 6.13 -15.96 6.29
CA MET A 17 5.81 -17.38 6.07
C MET A 17 5.79 -17.74 4.58
N ARG A 18 5.32 -16.82 3.73
CA ARG A 18 5.21 -17.02 2.29
C ARG A 18 6.54 -16.91 1.56
N TYR A 19 7.39 -15.98 1.98
CA TYR A 19 8.65 -15.72 1.30
C TYR A 19 9.73 -16.75 1.67
N ARG A 20 10.34 -17.34 0.64
CA ARG A 20 11.36 -18.39 0.79
C ARG A 20 12.77 -17.82 0.85
N SER A 21 13.07 -16.75 0.11
CA SER A 21 14.38 -16.11 0.10
C SER A 21 14.57 -15.15 1.29
N ASN A 22 15.80 -14.92 1.71
CA ASN A 22 16.10 -13.93 2.77
C ASN A 22 15.79 -12.50 2.32
N GLU A 23 16.03 -12.17 1.05
CA GLU A 23 15.70 -10.86 0.47
C GLU A 23 14.20 -10.60 0.50
N ASP A 24 13.40 -11.58 0.08
CA ASP A 24 11.96 -11.45 0.13
C ASP A 24 11.42 -11.31 1.56
N ARG A 25 12.03 -12.05 2.51
CA ARG A 25 11.68 -11.93 3.94
C ARG A 25 11.99 -10.55 4.49
N ALA A 26 13.07 -9.91 4.03
CA ALA A 26 13.39 -8.53 4.40
C ALA A 26 12.28 -7.57 3.97
N LEU A 27 11.71 -7.74 2.77
CA LEU A 27 10.60 -6.91 2.28
C LEU A 27 9.32 -7.05 3.12
N ALA A 28 9.14 -8.15 3.86
CA ALA A 28 8.04 -8.31 4.82
C ALA A 28 8.11 -7.31 6.00
N HIS A 29 9.18 -6.52 6.10
CA HIS A 29 9.25 -5.36 7.00
C HIS A 29 8.12 -4.35 6.70
N TRP A 30 7.82 -4.15 5.44
CA TRP A 30 6.81 -3.19 4.99
C TRP A 30 5.41 -3.81 5.04
N SER A 31 4.52 -3.20 5.80
CA SER A 31 3.16 -3.70 6.02
C SER A 31 2.06 -2.69 5.68
N HIS A 32 2.45 -1.48 5.30
CA HIS A 32 1.52 -0.39 4.99
C HIS A 32 2.12 0.56 3.94
N ALA A 33 1.25 1.26 3.22
CA ALA A 33 1.65 2.26 2.23
C ALA A 33 0.67 3.44 2.23
N GLY A 34 1.18 4.62 1.91
CA GLY A 34 0.42 5.86 1.75
C GLY A 34 1.00 6.70 0.62
N ILE A 35 0.23 7.62 0.07
CA ILE A 35 0.67 8.55 -0.97
C ILE A 35 0.74 9.97 -0.43
N ILE A 36 1.90 10.61 -0.54
CA ILE A 36 2.09 12.02 -0.19
C ILE A 36 1.49 12.86 -1.30
N VAL A 37 0.58 13.77 -0.95
CA VAL A 37 -0.23 14.52 -1.91
C VAL A 37 0.15 16.00 -2.03
N ASN A 38 1.02 16.51 -1.16
CA ASN A 38 1.53 17.88 -1.25
C ASN A 38 2.87 18.06 -0.52
N ALA A 39 3.49 19.21 -0.72
CA ALA A 39 4.78 19.56 -0.13
C ALA A 39 4.72 19.76 1.40
N GLN A 40 3.56 19.92 2.00
CA GLN A 40 3.36 20.04 3.45
C GLN A 40 3.37 18.67 4.15
N GLY A 41 3.62 17.59 3.44
CA GLY A 41 3.69 16.25 3.99
C GLY A 41 2.32 15.63 4.33
N HIS A 42 1.24 16.16 3.74
CA HIS A 42 -0.05 15.47 3.84
C HIS A 42 0.00 14.18 3.02
N LEU A 43 -0.45 13.10 3.64
CA LEU A 43 -0.55 11.81 2.98
C LEU A 43 -1.97 11.27 3.05
N ILE A 44 -2.37 10.59 1.99
CA ILE A 44 -3.62 9.82 1.94
C ILE A 44 -3.26 8.35 2.08
N GLU A 45 -3.92 7.70 3.01
CA GLU A 45 -3.68 6.31 3.36
C GLU A 45 -4.98 5.59 3.70
N VAL A 46 -4.94 4.26 3.69
CA VAL A 46 -6.08 3.43 4.04
C VAL A 46 -5.81 2.78 5.40
N VAL A 47 -6.62 3.14 6.38
CA VAL A 47 -6.59 2.58 7.74
C VAL A 47 -7.87 1.79 8.01
N PRO A 48 -8.00 1.03 9.12
CA PRO A 48 -9.21 0.23 9.39
C PRO A 48 -10.54 0.99 9.36
N ARG A 49 -10.52 2.30 9.61
CA ARG A 49 -11.70 3.18 9.53
C ARG A 49 -12.00 3.68 8.11
N GLY A 50 -11.12 3.44 7.14
CA GLY A 50 -11.27 3.85 5.74
C GLY A 50 -10.12 4.68 5.21
N VAL A 51 -10.33 5.38 4.10
CA VAL A 51 -9.36 6.28 3.47
C VAL A 51 -9.36 7.61 4.22
N VAL A 52 -8.19 8.01 4.71
CA VAL A 52 -8.02 9.21 5.53
C VAL A 52 -6.89 10.10 5.00
N LEU A 53 -7.01 11.38 5.28
CA LEU A 53 -5.92 12.35 5.17
C LEU A 53 -5.16 12.36 6.50
N ASN A 54 -3.88 12.14 6.46
CA ASN A 54 -2.97 12.14 7.61
C ASN A 54 -1.75 13.03 7.32
N ARG A 55 -0.79 13.11 8.23
CA ARG A 55 0.46 13.85 8.07
C ARG A 55 1.64 12.93 8.29
N LEU A 56 2.69 13.11 7.49
CA LEU A 56 3.91 12.31 7.57
C LEU A 56 4.59 12.46 8.95
N GLU A 57 4.46 13.62 9.59
CA GLU A 57 5.00 13.90 10.92
C GLU A 57 4.41 13.02 12.04
N ASN A 58 3.27 12.35 11.78
CA ASN A 58 2.69 11.39 12.71
C ASN A 58 3.43 10.03 12.71
N TYR A 59 4.39 9.85 11.82
CA TYR A 59 5.23 8.67 11.73
C TYR A 59 6.65 8.99 12.16
N ARG A 60 7.29 8.08 12.87
CA ARG A 60 8.72 8.19 13.18
C ARG A 60 9.55 7.94 11.93
N ALA A 61 10.68 8.63 11.79
CA ALA A 61 11.54 8.51 10.60
C ALA A 61 12.00 7.06 10.31
N GLN A 62 12.16 6.24 11.36
CA GLN A 62 12.54 4.83 11.23
C GLN A 62 11.38 3.89 10.80
N GLU A 63 10.15 4.39 10.77
CA GLU A 63 8.95 3.62 10.46
C GLU A 63 8.53 3.71 9.00
N TYR A 64 9.16 4.58 8.22
CA TYR A 64 8.81 4.75 6.81
C TYR A 64 10.04 4.96 5.92
N HIS A 65 9.86 4.62 4.67
CA HIS A 65 10.71 5.04 3.57
C HIS A 65 9.82 5.73 2.55
N TYR A 66 10.23 6.88 2.03
CA TYR A 66 9.50 7.52 0.93
C TYR A 66 10.24 7.36 -0.38
N VAL A 67 9.47 7.13 -1.42
CA VAL A 67 9.96 6.99 -2.80
C VAL A 67 9.59 8.26 -3.55
N TYR A 68 10.59 8.91 -4.10
CA TYR A 68 10.36 10.01 -5.02
C TYR A 68 10.21 9.45 -6.43
N LEU A 69 9.10 9.76 -7.09
CA LEU A 69 8.85 9.36 -8.46
C LEU A 69 9.06 10.56 -9.37
N ASP A 70 9.87 10.36 -10.41
CA ASP A 70 10.09 11.38 -11.45
C ASP A 70 8.89 11.44 -12.39
N LEU A 71 7.86 12.13 -11.94
CA LEU A 71 6.61 12.36 -12.66
C LEU A 71 6.47 13.83 -13.01
N SER A 72 5.82 14.12 -14.12
CA SER A 72 5.45 15.49 -14.46
C SER A 72 4.51 16.10 -13.40
N ALA A 73 4.46 17.43 -13.31
CA ALA A 73 3.52 18.11 -12.41
C ALA A 73 2.05 17.71 -12.71
N ALA A 74 1.72 17.54 -13.98
CA ALA A 74 0.39 17.11 -14.41
C ALA A 74 0.06 15.69 -13.96
N ASP A 75 1.01 14.76 -14.03
CA ASP A 75 0.80 13.37 -13.62
C ASP A 75 0.74 13.24 -12.10
N ARG A 76 1.58 14.00 -11.36
CA ARG A 76 1.44 14.11 -9.90
C ARG A 76 0.06 14.64 -9.51
N ALA A 77 -0.46 15.65 -10.22
CA ALA A 77 -1.80 16.17 -9.97
C ALA A 77 -2.89 15.14 -10.22
N LYS A 78 -2.79 14.31 -11.28
CA LYS A 78 -3.73 13.21 -11.54
C LYS A 78 -3.73 12.19 -10.41
N ALA A 79 -2.55 11.74 -9.95
CA ALA A 79 -2.41 10.80 -8.84
C ALA A 79 -3.02 11.36 -7.55
N SER A 80 -2.68 12.61 -7.20
CA SER A 80 -3.19 13.27 -6.00
C SER A 80 -4.71 13.47 -6.08
N SER A 81 -5.25 13.94 -7.20
CA SER A 81 -6.69 14.12 -7.39
C SER A 81 -7.45 12.81 -7.22
N TYR A 82 -6.94 11.71 -7.76
CA TYR A 82 -7.54 10.39 -7.54
C TYR A 82 -7.50 10.01 -6.06
N ALA A 83 -6.37 10.18 -5.39
CA ALA A 83 -6.26 9.86 -3.96
C ALA A 83 -7.24 10.69 -3.11
N TYR A 84 -7.38 11.99 -3.40
CA TYR A 84 -8.37 12.86 -2.75
C TYR A 84 -9.81 12.41 -3.01
N SER A 85 -10.14 11.97 -4.22
CA SER A 85 -11.49 11.47 -4.54
C SER A 85 -11.86 10.18 -3.78
N CYS A 86 -10.87 9.46 -3.29
CA CYS A 86 -11.08 8.25 -2.48
C CYS A 86 -11.29 8.54 -0.99
N LEU A 87 -11.12 9.78 -0.52
CA LEU A 87 -11.31 10.11 0.89
C LEU A 87 -12.71 9.68 1.38
N ARG A 88 -12.75 9.18 2.63
CA ARG A 88 -13.95 8.64 3.29
C ARG A 88 -14.50 7.33 2.69
N GLN A 89 -13.88 6.77 1.66
CA GLN A 89 -14.23 5.42 1.20
C GLN A 89 -13.94 4.40 2.31
N LYS A 90 -14.79 3.36 2.37
CA LYS A 90 -14.66 2.32 3.40
C LYS A 90 -13.47 1.41 3.11
N TYR A 91 -12.85 0.93 4.19
CA TYR A 91 -11.80 -0.08 4.12
C TYR A 91 -12.35 -1.41 3.57
N ASP A 92 -11.59 -2.06 2.70
CA ASP A 92 -11.93 -3.39 2.20
C ASP A 92 -11.56 -4.49 3.19
N ARG A 93 -12.41 -4.70 4.19
CA ARG A 93 -12.23 -5.74 5.21
C ARG A 93 -12.23 -7.14 4.60
N LEU A 94 -13.09 -7.39 3.61
CA LEU A 94 -13.17 -8.69 2.97
C LEU A 94 -11.94 -8.98 2.11
N GLY A 95 -11.51 -8.01 1.30
CA GLY A 95 -10.27 -8.11 0.53
C GLY A 95 -9.07 -8.34 1.43
N PHE A 96 -9.02 -7.68 2.59
CA PHE A 96 -7.97 -7.91 3.58
C PHE A 96 -7.98 -9.35 4.13
N VAL A 97 -9.14 -9.89 4.49
CA VAL A 97 -9.28 -11.27 4.99
C VAL A 97 -8.86 -12.26 3.90
N LEU A 98 -9.33 -12.07 2.66
CA LEU A 98 -8.99 -12.93 1.53
C LEU A 98 -7.49 -12.87 1.21
N LEU A 99 -6.90 -11.67 1.21
CA LEU A 99 -5.46 -11.50 1.02
C LEU A 99 -4.67 -12.18 2.14
N THR A 100 -5.11 -12.06 3.39
CA THR A 100 -4.47 -12.73 4.53
C THR A 100 -4.56 -14.24 4.40
N LEU A 101 -5.70 -14.78 4.02
CA LEU A 101 -5.87 -16.21 3.75
C LEU A 101 -5.01 -16.68 2.59
N ALA A 102 -4.96 -15.92 1.48
CA ALA A 102 -4.10 -16.21 0.35
C ALA A 102 -2.62 -16.29 0.76
N VAL A 103 -2.18 -15.35 1.61
CA VAL A 103 -0.81 -15.32 2.12
C VAL A 103 -0.52 -16.52 3.03
N LEU A 104 -1.46 -16.90 3.91
CA LEU A 104 -1.27 -18.00 4.87
C LEU A 104 -1.36 -19.39 4.22
N THR A 105 -2.28 -19.57 3.26
CA THR A 105 -2.55 -20.88 2.65
C THR A 105 -1.78 -21.11 1.35
N GLY A 106 -1.22 -20.06 0.75
CA GLY A 106 -0.65 -20.09 -0.60
C GLY A 106 -1.70 -20.20 -1.72
N ALA A 107 -2.98 -20.26 -1.38
CA ALA A 107 -4.07 -20.30 -2.35
C ALA A 107 -4.33 -18.88 -2.92
N TRP A 108 -4.62 -18.82 -4.22
CA TRP A 108 -5.04 -17.58 -4.85
C TRP A 108 -6.56 -17.44 -4.73
N PHE A 109 -7.00 -16.43 -4.02
CA PHE A 109 -8.40 -16.03 -4.01
C PHE A 109 -8.55 -14.78 -4.87
N GLU A 110 -9.49 -14.80 -5.80
CA GLU A 110 -9.86 -13.58 -6.49
C GLU A 110 -10.52 -12.63 -5.48
N VAL A 111 -9.87 -11.50 -5.24
CA VAL A 111 -10.46 -10.43 -4.44
C VAL A 111 -11.35 -9.60 -5.36
N PRO A 112 -12.69 -9.64 -5.19
CA PRO A 112 -13.59 -8.87 -6.02
C PRO A 112 -13.32 -7.38 -5.83
N ASP A 113 -13.19 -6.64 -6.92
CA ASP A 113 -13.10 -5.19 -6.88
C ASP A 113 -14.48 -4.60 -6.61
N ARG A 114 -14.75 -4.31 -5.35
CA ARG A 114 -16.04 -3.77 -4.87
C ARG A 114 -15.99 -2.25 -4.65
N GLY A 115 -15.04 -1.55 -5.27
CA GLY A 115 -14.84 -0.11 -5.03
C GLY A 115 -14.36 0.24 -3.62
N ARG A 116 -13.99 -0.76 -2.81
CA ARG A 116 -13.36 -0.58 -1.50
C ARG A 116 -11.86 -0.51 -1.65
N GLN A 117 -11.19 0.20 -0.74
CA GLN A 117 -9.76 0.46 -0.88
C GLN A 117 -8.94 -0.37 0.11
N GLY A 118 -7.92 -1.07 -0.41
CA GLY A 118 -6.76 -1.51 0.35
C GLY A 118 -5.64 -0.47 0.24
N CYS A 119 -4.69 -0.44 1.17
CA CYS A 119 -3.63 0.57 1.17
C CYS A 119 -2.80 0.55 -0.13
N VAL A 120 -2.40 -0.63 -0.59
CA VAL A 120 -1.64 -0.77 -1.84
C VAL A 120 -2.50 -0.50 -3.06
N ALA A 121 -3.75 -1.00 -3.07
CA ALA A 121 -4.67 -0.81 -4.19
C ALA A 121 -4.95 0.67 -4.46
N LEU A 122 -5.12 1.48 -3.42
CA LEU A 122 -5.27 2.93 -3.55
C LEU A 122 -4.07 3.54 -4.27
N ILE A 123 -2.86 3.22 -3.82
CA ILE A 123 -1.63 3.82 -4.35
C ILE A 123 -1.38 3.37 -5.78
N VAL A 124 -1.51 2.08 -6.06
CA VAL A 124 -1.33 1.54 -7.41
C VAL A 124 -2.30 2.19 -8.39
N ARG A 125 -3.58 2.32 -8.03
CA ARG A 125 -4.58 3.01 -8.87
C ARG A 125 -4.26 4.49 -9.06
N ALA A 126 -3.81 5.19 -8.01
CA ALA A 126 -3.41 6.58 -8.11
C ALA A 126 -2.22 6.76 -9.08
N LEU A 127 -1.21 5.90 -8.97
CA LEU A 127 -0.04 5.93 -9.83
C LEU A 127 -0.35 5.50 -11.28
N GLN A 128 -1.29 4.57 -11.48
CA GLN A 128 -1.78 4.24 -12.82
C GLN A 128 -2.45 5.43 -13.50
N ARG A 129 -3.13 6.31 -12.75
CA ARG A 129 -3.66 7.59 -13.29
C ARG A 129 -2.56 8.56 -13.71
N ALA A 130 -1.39 8.42 -13.13
CA ALA A 130 -0.16 9.15 -13.51
C ALA A 130 0.68 8.44 -14.59
N GLY A 131 0.16 7.38 -15.21
CA GLY A 131 0.86 6.65 -16.27
C GLY A 131 1.86 5.59 -15.80
N VAL A 132 1.96 5.32 -14.50
CA VAL A 132 2.83 4.26 -13.98
C VAL A 132 2.19 2.89 -14.21
N SER A 133 2.94 1.97 -14.81
CA SER A 133 2.48 0.60 -15.08
C SER A 133 2.93 -0.37 -14.00
N PHE A 134 2.09 -1.35 -13.69
CA PHE A 134 2.38 -2.43 -12.74
C PHE A 134 2.06 -3.79 -13.38
N ALA A 135 2.89 -4.79 -13.08
CA ALA A 135 2.72 -6.15 -13.63
C ALA A 135 1.52 -6.92 -13.04
N ARG A 136 1.01 -6.48 -11.89
CA ARG A 136 -0.10 -7.12 -11.18
C ARG A 136 -1.27 -6.16 -10.99
N ARG A 137 -2.47 -6.73 -10.80
CA ARG A 137 -3.67 -5.95 -10.47
C ARG A 137 -3.49 -5.24 -9.10
N PRO A 138 -4.07 -4.05 -8.92
CA PRO A 138 -3.98 -3.31 -7.65
C PRO A 138 -4.40 -4.10 -6.42
N THR A 139 -5.41 -4.97 -6.56
CA THR A 139 -5.94 -5.83 -5.48
C THR A 139 -5.04 -6.99 -5.10
N ASP A 140 -4.12 -7.39 -5.99
CA ASP A 140 -3.28 -8.56 -5.82
C ASP A 140 -1.87 -8.21 -5.31
N MET A 141 -1.60 -6.93 -5.10
CA MET A 141 -0.32 -6.43 -4.63
C MET A 141 -0.30 -6.22 -3.11
N THR A 142 0.81 -6.62 -2.51
CA THR A 142 1.12 -6.40 -1.09
C THR A 142 2.05 -5.19 -0.93
N PRO A 143 2.20 -4.63 0.29
CA PRO A 143 3.21 -3.60 0.56
C PRO A 143 4.63 -4.03 0.21
N ALA A 144 4.97 -5.31 0.36
CA ALA A 144 6.25 -5.87 -0.03
C ALA A 144 6.43 -5.91 -1.57
N ASP A 145 5.37 -6.22 -2.33
CA ASP A 145 5.41 -6.16 -3.79
C ASP A 145 5.63 -4.71 -4.27
N LEU A 146 5.00 -3.74 -3.61
CA LEU A 146 5.19 -2.33 -3.91
C LEU A 146 6.64 -1.88 -3.59
N ALA A 147 7.17 -2.29 -2.44
CA ALA A 147 8.56 -2.01 -2.06
C ALA A 147 9.55 -2.61 -3.08
N ARG A 148 9.34 -3.86 -3.49
CA ARG A 148 10.15 -4.50 -4.53
C ARG A 148 10.09 -3.75 -5.86
N ASN A 149 8.90 -3.32 -6.28
CA ASN A 149 8.71 -2.60 -7.54
C ASN A 149 9.49 -1.29 -7.60
N PHE A 150 9.71 -0.65 -6.45
CA PHE A 150 10.46 0.60 -6.33
C PHE A 150 11.86 0.45 -5.73
N GLY A 151 12.37 -0.77 -5.58
CA GLY A 151 13.72 -1.03 -5.08
C GLY A 151 13.94 -0.62 -3.62
N VAL A 152 12.88 -0.58 -2.80
CA VAL A 152 12.95 -0.18 -1.39
C VAL A 152 13.28 -1.39 -0.53
N MET A 153 14.45 -1.37 0.08
CA MET A 153 14.85 -2.34 1.11
C MET A 153 14.63 -1.75 2.51
N PRO A 154 14.47 -2.58 3.57
CA PRO A 154 14.34 -2.12 4.94
C PRO A 154 15.63 -1.53 5.48
#